data_24cb5611a9cdbefe162dff8a3dc3c1f2
#
_entry.id   24cb5611a9cdbefe162dff8a3dc3c1f2
#
_cell.length_a   1.000
_cell.length_b   1.000
_cell.length_c   1.000
_cell.angle_alpha   90.00
_cell.angle_beta   90.00
_cell.angle_gamma   90.00
#
_symmetry.space_group_name_H-M   'P 1'
#
loop_
_entity.id
_entity.type
_entity.pdbx_description
1 polymer ?
#
loop_
_entity_poly.entity_id
_entity_poly.type
_entity_poly.pdbx_seq_one_letter_code
_entity_poly.pdbx_strand_id
1 'polypeptide(L)'
;MDIMALSVQIEKGVEKMKGSLIIIGFFVLGCLSGLSDITFNITETDISFYALCALMFSVGISIGNDPQTIKNFRALNPRLIFLPVMTILGTLAGTALASLILPHRSLTECMAVGSGFGYYSLSSIFITEYKGAELGTIALLSNITREIITLLAAPLLVRWFGNLAPISSGGATTMDTTLPIITRYSGQEFVVVSIFHGFVVDFSVPFLVTFFCSI
;
A
#
# COMPACT_ATOMS: atom_id res chain seq x y z
N MET A 1 13.20 -15.50 -33.71
CA MET A 1 12.44 -14.65 -32.76
C MET A 1 11.06 -14.47 -33.37
N ASP A 2 10.04 -15.10 -32.76
CA ASP A 2 8.71 -15.29 -33.35
C ASP A 2 7.98 -13.94 -33.47
N ILE A 3 7.62 -13.59 -34.73
CA ILE A 3 6.86 -12.36 -35.05
C ILE A 3 5.53 -12.35 -34.28
N MET A 4 4.97 -13.51 -34.00
CA MET A 4 3.73 -13.70 -33.26
C MET A 4 3.90 -13.36 -31.74
N ALA A 5 5.05 -13.69 -31.15
CA ALA A 5 5.37 -13.33 -29.79
C ALA A 5 5.60 -11.81 -29.64
N LEU A 6 6.21 -11.20 -30.66
CA LEU A 6 6.45 -9.76 -30.69
C LEU A 6 5.14 -8.96 -30.83
N SER A 7 4.20 -9.42 -31.67
CA SER A 7 2.88 -8.78 -31.83
C SER A 7 2.05 -8.82 -30.54
N VAL A 8 2.03 -9.95 -29.84
CA VAL A 8 1.33 -10.11 -28.55
C VAL A 8 1.95 -9.20 -27.47
N GLN A 9 3.27 -9.02 -27.50
CA GLN A 9 3.95 -8.16 -26.54
C GLN A 9 3.70 -6.67 -26.81
N ILE A 10 3.61 -6.28 -28.08
CA ILE A 10 3.23 -4.92 -28.50
C ILE A 10 1.77 -4.63 -28.13
N GLU A 11 0.86 -5.57 -28.38
CA GLU A 11 -0.57 -5.43 -28.09
C GLU A 11 -0.81 -5.26 -26.56
N LYS A 12 -0.16 -6.07 -25.72
CA LYS A 12 -0.18 -5.91 -24.26
C LYS A 12 0.42 -4.58 -23.81
N GLY A 13 1.46 -4.09 -24.47
CA GLY A 13 2.05 -2.79 -24.22
C GLY A 13 1.10 -1.64 -24.53
N VAL A 14 0.37 -1.72 -25.63
CA VAL A 14 -0.61 -0.73 -26.06
C VAL A 14 -1.84 -0.72 -25.13
N GLU A 15 -2.34 -1.87 -24.71
CA GLU A 15 -3.44 -1.96 -23.71
C GLU A 15 -3.03 -1.35 -22.37
N LYS A 16 -1.84 -1.66 -21.89
CA LYS A 16 -1.31 -1.08 -20.65
C LYS A 16 -1.15 0.45 -20.74
N MET A 17 -0.72 0.95 -21.90
CA MET A 17 -0.63 2.41 -22.13
C MET A 17 -2.00 3.08 -22.18
N LYS A 18 -3.02 2.45 -22.78
CA LYS A 18 -4.40 2.97 -22.77
C LYS A 18 -4.94 3.11 -21.35
N GLY A 19 -4.73 2.10 -20.49
CA GLY A 19 -5.12 2.16 -19.08
C GLY A 19 -4.46 3.32 -18.34
N SER A 20 -3.15 3.51 -18.51
CA SER A 20 -2.42 4.62 -17.89
C SER A 20 -2.89 5.99 -18.37
N LEU A 21 -3.20 6.14 -19.67
CA LEU A 21 -3.71 7.40 -20.23
C LEU A 21 -5.11 7.74 -19.69
N ILE A 22 -5.96 6.74 -19.48
CA ILE A 22 -7.28 6.92 -18.86
C ILE A 22 -7.13 7.43 -17.43
N ILE A 23 -6.25 6.81 -16.64
CA ILE A 23 -5.98 7.23 -15.25
C ILE A 23 -5.46 8.67 -15.20
N ILE A 24 -4.48 9.00 -16.05
CA ILE A 24 -3.94 10.36 -16.17
C ILE A 24 -5.06 11.35 -16.57
N GLY A 25 -5.92 10.96 -17.50
CA GLY A 25 -7.07 11.78 -17.93
C GLY A 25 -8.01 12.09 -16.78
N PHE A 26 -8.40 11.10 -15.98
CA PHE A 26 -9.24 11.28 -14.80
C PHE A 26 -8.54 12.13 -13.73
N PHE A 27 -7.24 11.93 -13.52
CA PHE A 27 -6.45 12.73 -12.58
C PHE A 27 -6.45 14.22 -12.99
N VAL A 28 -6.15 14.52 -14.26
CA VAL A 28 -6.14 15.90 -14.78
C VAL A 28 -7.53 16.53 -14.69
N LEU A 29 -8.59 15.78 -15.03
CA LEU A 29 -9.97 16.25 -14.87
C LEU A 29 -10.30 16.54 -13.40
N GLY A 30 -9.87 15.69 -12.47
CA GLY A 30 -10.01 15.93 -11.04
C GLY A 30 -9.31 17.21 -10.57
N CYS A 31 -8.06 17.44 -11.01
CA CYS A 31 -7.33 18.67 -10.71
C CYS A 31 -8.02 19.92 -11.28
N LEU A 32 -8.48 19.86 -12.52
CA LEU A 32 -9.21 20.97 -13.15
C LEU A 32 -10.55 21.26 -12.47
N SER A 33 -11.27 20.21 -12.06
CA SER A 33 -12.50 20.33 -11.29
C SER A 33 -12.26 20.97 -9.93
N GLY A 34 -11.18 20.58 -9.24
CA GLY A 34 -10.79 21.15 -7.95
C GLY A 34 -10.38 22.62 -8.00
N LEU A 35 -9.95 23.10 -9.17
CA LEU A 35 -9.67 24.53 -9.41
C LEU A 35 -10.91 25.33 -9.75
N SER A 36 -12.04 24.68 -10.02
CA SER A 36 -13.30 25.33 -10.35
C SER A 36 -14.22 25.35 -9.13
N ASP A 37 -14.96 26.46 -8.92
CA ASP A 37 -15.95 26.60 -7.81
C ASP A 37 -17.09 25.58 -7.84
N ILE A 38 -17.16 24.75 -8.87
CA ILE A 38 -18.17 23.70 -9.06
C ILE A 38 -18.04 22.58 -8.01
N THR A 39 -16.85 22.38 -7.45
CA THR A 39 -16.55 21.30 -6.50
C THR A 39 -16.88 21.63 -5.04
N PHE A 40 -17.26 22.86 -4.72
CA PHE A 40 -17.52 23.29 -3.34
C PHE A 40 -18.62 22.48 -2.65
N ASN A 41 -19.63 22.02 -3.41
CA ASN A 41 -20.69 21.15 -2.89
C ASN A 41 -20.34 19.66 -2.84
N ILE A 42 -19.28 19.22 -3.49
CA ILE A 42 -18.87 17.80 -3.56
C ILE A 42 -17.96 17.47 -2.38
N THR A 43 -17.20 18.44 -1.87
CA THR A 43 -16.27 18.26 -0.74
C THR A 43 -16.98 18.08 0.60
N GLU A 44 -18.25 18.49 0.72
CA GLU A 44 -19.08 18.22 1.91
C GLU A 44 -19.76 16.86 1.88
N THR A 45 -19.62 16.09 0.81
CA THR A 45 -20.27 14.79 0.65
C THR A 45 -19.20 13.71 0.85
N ASP A 46 -19.53 12.65 1.60
CA ASP A 46 -18.69 11.46 1.85
C ASP A 46 -18.35 10.65 0.58
N ILE A 47 -18.29 11.32 -0.60
CA ILE A 47 -18.04 10.66 -1.90
C ILE A 47 -16.68 9.96 -1.90
N SER A 48 -15.66 10.60 -1.32
CA SER A 48 -14.33 10.00 -1.21
C SER A 48 -14.37 8.71 -0.40
N PHE A 49 -15.10 8.69 0.71
CA PHE A 49 -15.31 7.51 1.52
C PHE A 49 -16.03 6.39 0.76
N TYR A 50 -17.14 6.69 0.07
CA TYR A 50 -17.85 5.70 -0.74
C TYR A 50 -17.02 5.18 -1.92
N ALA A 51 -16.22 6.05 -2.55
CA ALA A 51 -15.29 5.63 -3.61
C ALA A 51 -14.23 4.66 -3.09
N LEU A 52 -13.68 4.91 -1.89
CA LEU A 52 -12.74 4.01 -1.23
C LEU A 52 -13.39 2.68 -0.85
N CYS A 53 -14.62 2.69 -0.32
CA CYS A 53 -15.36 1.47 -0.04
C CYS A 53 -15.59 0.64 -1.31
N ALA A 54 -15.97 1.28 -2.42
CA ALA A 54 -16.14 0.62 -3.71
C ALA A 54 -14.83 0.02 -4.24
N LEU A 55 -13.71 0.74 -4.08
CA LEU A 55 -12.38 0.26 -4.44
C LEU A 55 -12.01 -0.97 -3.60
N MET A 56 -12.14 -0.90 -2.28
CA MET A 56 -11.87 -2.03 -1.37
C MET A 56 -12.74 -3.25 -1.70
N PHE A 57 -14.02 -3.05 -1.99
CA PHE A 57 -14.93 -4.11 -2.40
C PHE A 57 -14.48 -4.77 -3.71
N SER A 58 -14.08 -3.96 -4.70
CA SER A 58 -13.58 -4.44 -6.00
C SER A 58 -12.28 -5.25 -5.86
N VAL A 59 -11.36 -4.80 -5.01
CA VAL A 59 -10.12 -5.52 -4.68
C VAL A 59 -10.46 -6.86 -4.00
N GLY A 60 -11.39 -6.86 -3.04
CA GLY A 60 -11.85 -8.07 -2.37
C GLY A 60 -12.43 -9.11 -3.34
N ILE A 61 -13.27 -8.68 -4.29
CA ILE A 61 -13.79 -9.55 -5.36
C ILE A 61 -12.66 -10.10 -6.22
N SER A 62 -11.72 -9.25 -6.63
CA SER A 62 -10.61 -9.65 -7.50
C SER A 62 -9.77 -10.77 -6.88
N ILE A 63 -9.43 -10.63 -5.59
CA ILE A 63 -8.63 -11.62 -4.85
C ILE A 63 -9.44 -12.89 -4.55
N GLY A 64 -10.70 -12.73 -4.12
CA GLY A 64 -11.58 -13.86 -3.83
C GLY A 64 -11.90 -14.72 -5.06
N ASN A 65 -11.80 -14.13 -6.23
CA ASN A 65 -12.09 -14.81 -7.52
C ASN A 65 -10.86 -15.49 -8.14
N ASP A 66 -9.68 -15.40 -7.49
CA ASP A 66 -8.46 -16.08 -7.95
C ASP A 66 -8.20 -17.37 -7.15
N PRO A 67 -8.57 -18.57 -7.71
CA PRO A 67 -8.38 -19.84 -7.04
C PRO A 67 -6.91 -20.18 -6.79
N GLN A 68 -5.99 -19.62 -7.58
CA GLN A 68 -4.57 -19.89 -7.46
C GLN A 68 -4.00 -19.17 -6.22
N THR A 69 -4.39 -17.94 -6.00
CA THR A 69 -4.03 -17.17 -4.81
C THR A 69 -4.51 -17.88 -3.53
N ILE A 70 -5.76 -18.39 -3.52
CA ILE A 70 -6.32 -19.13 -2.37
C ILE A 70 -5.57 -20.44 -2.11
N LYS A 71 -5.24 -21.20 -3.18
CA LYS A 71 -4.45 -22.44 -3.05
C LYS A 71 -3.05 -22.17 -2.50
N ASN A 72 -2.40 -21.13 -3.01
CA ASN A 72 -1.06 -20.73 -2.58
C ASN A 72 -1.05 -20.32 -1.09
N PHE A 73 -2.09 -19.63 -0.62
CA PHE A 73 -2.22 -19.30 0.80
C PHE A 73 -2.36 -20.53 1.70
N ARG A 74 -3.11 -21.55 1.26
CA ARG A 74 -3.24 -22.81 2.02
C ARG A 74 -1.94 -23.63 2.08
N ALA A 75 -1.05 -23.44 1.11
CA ALA A 75 0.24 -24.13 1.05
C ALA A 75 1.34 -23.43 1.86
N LEU A 76 1.09 -22.24 2.41
CA LEU A 76 2.07 -21.48 3.18
C LEU A 76 2.45 -22.21 4.49
N ASN A 77 3.75 -22.13 4.82
CA ASN A 77 4.23 -22.58 6.12
C ASN A 77 3.51 -21.78 7.23
N PRO A 78 2.89 -22.44 8.23
CA PRO A 78 2.15 -21.76 9.30
C PRO A 78 2.94 -20.68 10.03
N ARG A 79 4.27 -20.81 10.14
CA ARG A 79 5.13 -19.80 10.76
C ARG A 79 5.17 -18.47 9.97
N LEU A 80 5.00 -18.52 8.65
CA LEU A 80 5.02 -17.33 7.80
C LEU A 80 3.70 -16.55 7.85
N ILE A 81 2.62 -17.17 8.32
CA ILE A 81 1.33 -16.51 8.57
C ILE A 81 1.46 -15.44 9.65
N PHE A 82 2.40 -15.58 10.59
CA PHE A 82 2.65 -14.59 11.63
C PHE A 82 3.46 -13.37 11.14
N LEU A 83 4.05 -13.42 9.94
CA LEU A 83 4.88 -12.32 9.42
C LEU A 83 4.12 -10.98 9.33
N PRO A 84 2.90 -10.90 8.77
CA PRO A 84 2.12 -9.67 8.77
C PRO A 84 1.86 -9.12 10.18
N VAL A 85 1.51 -9.99 11.13
CA VAL A 85 1.25 -9.60 12.51
C VAL A 85 2.49 -8.99 13.15
N MET A 86 3.65 -9.63 12.96
CA MET A 86 4.93 -9.10 13.48
C MET A 86 5.32 -7.78 12.80
N THR A 87 5.02 -7.61 11.52
CA THR A 87 5.24 -6.35 10.80
C THR A 87 4.35 -5.24 11.35
N ILE A 88 3.07 -5.51 11.59
CA ILE A 88 2.12 -4.55 12.19
C ILE A 88 2.62 -4.15 13.57
N LEU A 89 2.86 -5.11 14.47
CA LEU A 89 3.33 -4.83 15.83
C LEU A 89 4.67 -4.08 15.86
N GLY A 90 5.63 -4.50 15.03
CA GLY A 90 6.93 -3.84 14.92
C GLY A 90 6.83 -2.41 14.40
N THR A 91 5.97 -2.15 13.42
CA THR A 91 5.74 -0.80 12.90
C THR A 91 5.07 0.08 13.95
N LEU A 92 4.03 -0.41 14.62
CA LEU A 92 3.34 0.33 15.69
C LEU A 92 4.29 0.63 16.86
N ALA A 93 5.09 -0.33 17.28
CA ALA A 93 6.11 -0.10 18.31
C ALA A 93 7.16 0.93 17.85
N GLY A 94 7.63 0.84 16.60
CA GLY A 94 8.60 1.79 16.04
C GLY A 94 8.04 3.22 15.96
N THR A 95 6.79 3.38 15.54
CA THR A 95 6.14 4.70 15.46
C THR A 95 5.77 5.25 16.87
N ALA A 96 5.45 4.37 17.81
CA ALA A 96 5.30 4.77 19.22
C ALA A 96 6.64 5.29 19.79
N LEU A 97 7.76 4.65 19.48
CA LEU A 97 9.08 5.18 19.86
C LEU A 97 9.41 6.50 19.14
N ALA A 98 9.05 6.63 17.87
CA ALA A 98 9.24 7.86 17.11
C ALA A 98 8.49 9.05 17.73
N SER A 99 7.30 8.83 18.32
CA SER A 99 6.55 9.89 19.00
C SER A 99 7.30 10.53 20.18
N LEU A 100 8.21 9.79 20.81
CA LEU A 100 9.04 10.32 21.91
C LEU A 100 10.08 11.34 21.40
N ILE A 101 10.43 11.27 20.12
CA ILE A 101 11.41 12.15 19.47
C ILE A 101 10.71 13.35 18.81
N LEU A 102 9.40 13.25 18.56
CA LEU A 102 8.60 14.25 17.87
C LEU A 102 7.67 15.00 18.85
N PRO A 103 8.16 16.04 19.56
CA PRO A 103 7.43 16.66 20.67
C PRO A 103 6.13 17.37 20.23
N HIS A 104 5.96 17.60 18.93
CA HIS A 104 4.78 18.28 18.37
C HIS A 104 3.72 17.32 17.82
N ARG A 105 3.92 15.99 17.99
CA ARG A 105 2.99 14.96 17.51
C ARG A 105 2.60 14.00 18.61
N SER A 106 1.30 13.72 18.70
CA SER A 106 0.81 12.76 19.68
C SER A 106 1.21 11.33 19.34
N LEU A 107 1.19 10.45 20.33
CA LEU A 107 1.42 9.01 20.14
C LEU A 107 0.44 8.44 19.10
N THR A 108 -0.84 8.80 19.19
CA THR A 108 -1.88 8.30 18.30
C THR A 108 -1.72 8.79 16.87
N GLU A 109 -1.29 10.05 16.67
CA GLU A 109 -0.96 10.58 15.33
C GLU A 109 0.20 9.82 14.69
N CYS A 110 1.28 9.56 15.43
CA CYS A 110 2.41 8.78 14.93
C CYS A 110 2.00 7.35 14.58
N MET A 111 1.16 6.72 15.41
CA MET A 111 0.65 5.38 15.13
C MET A 111 -0.32 5.36 13.96
N ALA A 112 -1.16 6.39 13.78
CA ALA A 112 -2.02 6.54 12.61
C ALA A 112 -1.19 6.60 11.31
N VAL A 113 -0.15 7.44 11.28
CA VAL A 113 0.77 7.55 10.13
C VAL A 113 1.45 6.20 9.84
N GLY A 114 1.97 5.53 10.86
CA GLY A 114 2.62 4.22 10.73
C GLY A 114 1.69 3.12 10.25
N SER A 115 0.41 3.20 10.63
CA SER A 115 -0.63 2.25 10.23
C SER A 115 -0.98 2.28 8.74
N GLY A 116 -0.37 3.18 7.97
CA GLY A 116 -0.44 3.16 6.52
C GLY A 116 0.38 2.02 5.88
N PHE A 117 1.39 1.50 6.59
CA PHE A 117 2.25 0.37 6.17
C PHE A 117 2.75 0.43 4.73
N GLY A 118 2.93 1.63 4.15
CA GLY A 118 3.31 1.84 2.75
C GLY A 118 2.11 2.11 1.83
N TYR A 119 0.87 1.93 2.27
CA TYR A 119 -0.32 2.26 1.49
C TYR A 119 -0.64 3.76 1.60
N TYR A 120 0.20 4.55 0.97
CA TYR A 120 0.16 6.02 1.09
C TYR A 120 -1.14 6.65 0.60
N SER A 121 -1.72 6.17 -0.50
CA SER A 121 -2.92 6.76 -1.10
C SER A 121 -4.16 6.61 -0.21
N LEU A 122 -4.36 5.43 0.38
CA LEU A 122 -5.50 5.17 1.27
C LEU A 122 -5.30 5.86 2.62
N SER A 123 -4.16 5.63 3.27
CA SER A 123 -3.90 6.16 4.62
C SER A 123 -3.90 7.68 4.66
N SER A 124 -3.35 8.36 3.64
CA SER A 124 -3.31 9.82 3.61
C SER A 124 -4.71 10.43 3.50
N ILE A 125 -5.61 9.81 2.73
CA ILE A 125 -6.99 10.29 2.59
C ILE A 125 -7.72 10.19 3.94
N PHE A 126 -7.71 9.00 4.57
CA PHE A 126 -8.34 8.81 5.88
C PHE A 126 -7.77 9.77 6.93
N ILE A 127 -6.45 9.89 7.00
CA ILE A 127 -5.81 10.78 7.99
C ILE A 127 -6.14 12.25 7.70
N THR A 128 -6.22 12.66 6.44
CA THR A 128 -6.63 14.01 6.06
C THR A 128 -8.05 14.31 6.54
N GLU A 129 -8.96 13.38 6.36
CA GLU A 129 -10.36 13.52 6.76
C GLU A 129 -10.54 13.63 8.28
N TYR A 130 -9.82 12.82 9.06
CA TYR A 130 -9.94 12.79 10.52
C TYR A 130 -9.09 13.83 11.26
N LYS A 131 -7.88 14.12 10.78
CA LYS A 131 -6.85 14.90 11.49
C LYS A 131 -6.32 16.10 10.67
N GLY A 132 -6.83 16.32 9.47
CA GLY A 132 -6.49 17.45 8.61
C GLY A 132 -5.35 17.19 7.63
N ALA A 133 -5.20 18.12 6.66
CA ALA A 133 -4.32 17.99 5.51
C ALA A 133 -2.83 17.90 5.86
N GLU A 134 -2.42 18.53 6.96
CA GLU A 134 -1.01 18.51 7.39
C GLU A 134 -0.58 17.08 7.75
N LEU A 135 -1.33 16.41 8.63
CA LEU A 135 -1.01 15.04 9.04
C LEU A 135 -1.20 14.05 7.88
N GLY A 136 -2.20 14.27 7.02
CA GLY A 136 -2.39 13.48 5.79
C GLY A 136 -1.20 13.57 4.84
N THR A 137 -0.63 14.76 4.67
CA THR A 137 0.59 14.96 3.86
C THR A 137 1.80 14.25 4.47
N ILE A 138 1.96 14.33 5.80
CA ILE A 138 3.01 13.60 6.50
C ILE A 138 2.85 12.09 6.28
N ALA A 139 1.63 11.57 6.37
CA ALA A 139 1.34 10.17 6.13
C ALA A 139 1.68 9.76 4.69
N LEU A 140 1.29 10.57 3.70
CA LEU A 140 1.62 10.37 2.29
C LEU A 140 3.13 10.22 2.10
N LEU A 141 3.90 11.23 2.54
CA LEU A 141 5.34 11.26 2.35
C LEU A 141 6.07 10.16 3.13
N SER A 142 5.64 9.89 4.36
CA SER A 142 6.23 8.84 5.19
C SER A 142 6.06 7.45 4.56
N ASN A 143 4.87 7.14 4.06
CA ASN A 143 4.58 5.85 3.44
C ASN A 143 5.25 5.69 2.06
N ILE A 144 5.34 6.75 1.25
CA ILE A 144 6.15 6.77 0.01
C ILE A 144 7.63 6.54 0.35
N THR A 145 8.14 7.20 1.38
CA THR A 145 9.55 7.05 1.81
C THR A 145 9.83 5.61 2.23
N ARG A 146 8.91 4.97 2.95
CA ARG A 146 9.01 3.54 3.32
C ARG A 146 9.15 2.64 2.08
N GLU A 147 8.34 2.88 1.05
CA GLU A 147 8.41 2.15 -0.21
C GLU A 147 9.76 2.36 -0.91
N ILE A 148 10.19 3.61 -1.05
CA ILE A 148 11.49 3.96 -1.66
C ILE A 148 12.66 3.29 -0.90
N ILE A 149 12.65 3.33 0.43
CA ILE A 149 13.66 2.66 1.24
C ILE A 149 13.66 1.15 0.96
N THR A 150 12.50 0.52 0.87
CA THR A 150 12.40 -0.91 0.57
C THR A 150 12.98 -1.22 -0.81
N LEU A 151 12.64 -0.43 -1.84
CA LEU A 151 13.14 -0.61 -3.19
C LEU A 151 14.67 -0.46 -3.28
N LEU A 152 15.23 0.54 -2.61
CA LEU A 152 16.67 0.83 -2.68
C LEU A 152 17.51 -0.03 -1.74
N ALA A 153 16.99 -0.31 -0.54
CA ALA A 153 17.73 -1.01 0.49
C ALA A 153 17.47 -2.53 0.53
N ALA A 154 16.62 -3.10 -0.34
CA ALA A 154 16.34 -4.53 -0.37
C ALA A 154 17.59 -5.44 -0.29
N PRO A 155 18.67 -5.21 -1.06
CA PRO A 155 19.87 -6.04 -0.95
C PRO A 155 20.56 -5.94 0.42
N LEU A 156 20.55 -4.77 1.06
CA LEU A 156 21.12 -4.57 2.40
C LEU A 156 20.24 -5.22 3.46
N LEU A 157 18.92 -5.10 3.32
CA LEU A 157 17.94 -5.71 4.22
C LEU A 157 18.10 -7.24 4.22
N VAL A 158 18.24 -7.86 3.05
CA VAL A 158 18.49 -9.31 2.94
C VAL A 158 19.81 -9.67 3.60
N ARG A 159 20.87 -8.91 3.33
CA ARG A 159 22.22 -9.20 3.85
C ARG A 159 22.30 -9.14 5.38
N TRP A 160 21.60 -8.18 6.01
CA TRP A 160 21.74 -7.93 7.45
C TRP A 160 20.65 -8.59 8.29
N PHE A 161 19.42 -8.71 7.75
CA PHE A 161 18.26 -9.17 8.50
C PHE A 161 17.59 -10.41 7.90
N GLY A 162 18.12 -10.92 6.77
CA GLY A 162 17.59 -12.12 6.09
C GLY A 162 16.46 -11.86 5.11
N ASN A 163 16.03 -12.93 4.43
CA ASN A 163 15.14 -12.85 3.26
C ASN A 163 13.74 -12.31 3.56
N LEU A 164 13.27 -12.35 4.80
CA LEU A 164 11.96 -11.81 5.19
C LEU A 164 11.98 -10.30 5.45
N ALA A 165 13.16 -9.69 5.61
CA ALA A 165 13.27 -8.29 5.97
C ALA A 165 12.73 -7.32 4.91
N PRO A 166 12.99 -7.49 3.59
CA PRO A 166 12.37 -6.65 2.57
C PRO A 166 10.84 -6.77 2.54
N ILE A 167 10.29 -7.95 2.88
CA ILE A 167 8.86 -8.17 2.96
C ILE A 167 8.27 -7.35 4.10
N SER A 168 8.85 -7.43 5.31
CA SER A 168 8.39 -6.62 6.44
C SER A 168 8.58 -5.12 6.20
N SER A 169 9.65 -4.71 5.52
CA SER A 169 9.89 -3.32 5.16
C SER A 169 8.87 -2.80 4.16
N GLY A 170 8.53 -3.56 3.12
CA GLY A 170 7.58 -3.17 2.08
C GLY A 170 6.14 -2.99 2.61
N GLY A 171 5.74 -3.78 3.60
CA GLY A 171 4.37 -3.68 4.15
C GLY A 171 3.31 -4.05 3.12
N ALA A 172 2.35 -3.17 2.89
CA ALA A 172 1.27 -3.37 1.93
C ALA A 172 1.77 -3.47 0.47
N THR A 173 2.86 -2.77 0.12
CA THR A 173 3.38 -2.75 -1.26
C THR A 173 4.05 -4.05 -1.70
N THR A 174 4.17 -5.03 -0.81
CA THR A 174 4.84 -6.32 -1.10
C THR A 174 4.07 -7.23 -2.04
N MET A 175 2.80 -6.96 -2.27
CA MET A 175 1.99 -7.71 -3.24
C MET A 175 2.07 -7.13 -4.66
N ASP A 176 2.60 -5.91 -4.85
CA ASP A 176 2.62 -5.19 -6.13
C ASP A 176 3.94 -4.47 -6.41
N THR A 177 4.11 -3.23 -5.95
CA THR A 177 5.21 -2.35 -6.37
C THR A 177 6.58 -2.80 -5.89
N THR A 178 6.71 -3.34 -4.69
CA THR A 178 7.99 -3.86 -4.18
C THR A 178 8.21 -5.34 -4.49
N LEU A 179 7.20 -6.07 -4.98
CA LEU A 179 7.29 -7.50 -5.28
C LEU A 179 8.45 -7.86 -6.23
N PRO A 180 8.70 -7.14 -7.33
CA PRO A 180 9.79 -7.47 -8.24
C PRO A 180 11.17 -7.42 -7.58
N ILE A 181 11.41 -6.42 -6.72
CA ILE A 181 12.68 -6.28 -6.01
C ILE A 181 12.84 -7.33 -4.91
N ILE A 182 11.76 -7.63 -4.19
CA ILE A 182 11.73 -8.70 -3.19
C ILE A 182 12.02 -10.05 -3.87
N THR A 183 11.35 -10.34 -4.97
CA THR A 183 11.58 -11.57 -5.74
C THR A 183 13.04 -11.71 -6.19
N ARG A 184 13.65 -10.59 -6.60
CA ARG A 184 15.04 -10.57 -7.05
C ARG A 184 16.05 -10.85 -5.93
N TYR A 185 15.85 -10.31 -4.74
CA TYR A 185 16.83 -10.37 -3.65
C TYR A 185 16.50 -11.39 -2.56
N SER A 186 15.23 -11.59 -2.25
CA SER A 186 14.79 -12.61 -1.29
C SER A 186 14.64 -14.00 -1.91
N GLY A 187 14.26 -14.08 -3.19
CA GLY A 187 14.06 -15.32 -3.93
C GLY A 187 12.63 -15.55 -4.39
N GLN A 188 12.47 -16.40 -5.41
CA GLN A 188 11.16 -16.75 -6.00
C GLN A 188 10.25 -17.48 -5.01
N GLU A 189 10.81 -18.23 -4.08
CA GLU A 189 10.08 -18.96 -3.05
C GLU A 189 9.33 -18.06 -2.08
N PHE A 190 9.72 -16.77 -1.98
CA PHE A 190 9.08 -15.79 -1.11
C PHE A 190 7.94 -14.99 -1.80
N VAL A 191 7.70 -15.20 -3.10
CA VAL A 191 6.65 -14.47 -3.84
C VAL A 191 5.27 -14.66 -3.18
N VAL A 192 4.90 -15.90 -2.87
CA VAL A 192 3.60 -16.22 -2.26
C VAL A 192 3.48 -15.60 -0.87
N VAL A 193 4.58 -15.65 -0.09
CA VAL A 193 4.64 -15.02 1.25
C VAL A 193 4.49 -13.51 1.13
N SER A 194 5.14 -12.88 0.15
CA SER A 194 5.08 -11.43 -0.09
C SER A 194 3.66 -10.97 -0.44
N ILE A 195 2.99 -11.70 -1.35
CA ILE A 195 1.61 -11.41 -1.75
C ILE A 195 0.66 -11.57 -0.55
N PHE A 196 0.78 -12.67 0.19
CA PHE A 196 -0.02 -12.90 1.40
C PHE A 196 0.20 -11.81 2.44
N HIS A 197 1.47 -11.46 2.70
CA HIS A 197 1.84 -10.42 3.65
C HIS A 197 1.26 -9.06 3.25
N GLY A 198 1.46 -8.66 1.98
CA GLY A 198 0.95 -7.41 1.46
C GLY A 198 -0.57 -7.31 1.60
N PHE A 199 -1.29 -8.38 1.22
CA PHE A 199 -2.74 -8.44 1.33
C PHE A 199 -3.25 -8.29 2.77
N VAL A 200 -2.68 -9.04 3.73
CA VAL A 200 -3.11 -8.98 5.14
C VAL A 200 -2.83 -7.60 5.74
N VAL A 201 -1.65 -7.04 5.44
CA VAL A 201 -1.26 -5.71 5.93
C VAL A 201 -2.12 -4.63 5.29
N ASP A 202 -2.34 -4.68 3.97
CA ASP A 202 -3.21 -3.75 3.24
C ASP A 202 -4.63 -3.73 3.80
N PHE A 203 -5.21 -4.92 4.00
CA PHE A 203 -6.54 -5.06 4.59
C PHE A 203 -6.62 -4.46 6.00
N SER A 204 -5.54 -4.47 6.77
CA SER A 204 -5.51 -3.89 8.13
C SER A 204 -5.46 -2.36 8.15
N VAL A 205 -5.01 -1.71 7.06
CA VAL A 205 -4.80 -0.25 6.99
C VAL A 205 -6.04 0.55 7.37
N PRO A 206 -7.21 0.39 6.72
CA PRO A 206 -8.37 1.22 7.00
C PRO A 206 -8.83 1.10 8.47
N PHE A 207 -8.75 -0.11 9.04
CA PHE A 207 -9.16 -0.36 10.43
C PHE A 207 -8.20 0.31 11.43
N LEU A 208 -6.90 0.12 11.26
CA LEU A 208 -5.90 0.66 12.18
C LEU A 208 -5.76 2.17 12.06
N VAL A 209 -5.77 2.72 10.84
CA VAL A 209 -5.73 4.17 10.62
C VAL A 209 -6.94 4.84 11.26
N THR A 210 -8.16 4.34 10.97
CA THR A 210 -9.39 4.89 11.56
C THR A 210 -9.38 4.78 13.08
N PHE A 211 -8.95 3.63 13.63
CA PHE A 211 -8.85 3.44 15.07
C PHE A 211 -7.94 4.47 15.72
N PHE A 212 -6.70 4.64 15.24
CA PHE A 212 -5.76 5.62 15.81
C PHE A 212 -6.14 7.07 15.53
N CYS A 213 -6.89 7.36 14.48
CA CYS A 213 -7.41 8.69 14.23
C CYS A 213 -8.60 9.03 15.13
N SER A 214 -9.36 8.05 15.63
CA SER A 214 -10.56 8.27 16.44
C SER A 214 -10.26 8.46 17.94
N ILE A 215 -9.06 8.09 18.37
CA ILE A 215 -8.56 8.26 19.73
C ILE A 215 -7.48 9.34 19.80
#